data_3eb1c23672ab6961d0fee615412ae809
#
_entry.id   3eb1c23672ab6961d0fee615412ae809
#
_cell.length_a   1.000
_cell.length_b   1.000
_cell.length_c   1.000
_cell.angle_alpha   90.00
_cell.angle_beta   90.00
_cell.angle_gamma   90.00
#
_symmetry.space_group_name_H-M   'P 1'
#
loop_
_entity.id
_entity.type
_entity.pdbx_description
1 polymer ?
#
loop_
_entity_poly.entity_id
_entity_poly.type
_entity_poly.pdbx_seq_one_letter_code
_entity_poly.pdbx_strand_id
1 'polypeptide(L)'
;MINSSASLDDAEVAIAAARAGADVVRDMYGQRLTRVDKGAGDFATAADIEAEKAILHVIRSARPEDAVLGEEGGQQGAAEAARQWLVDPLCGTLNYAVGNMLVAVNVALRDGAAAVADPFSGEVFFTDGETARVRHDGADVRLAPTSATQLVDVNLDPPFPSAPGFRAVDLLAHAGFVERFRPRVVSTTLALAWVVAGKRAAYVTDGGDLSGSVHFAAGIALCRAAGCVVTGIDGAPIGEAGRGLVVAADAGTHGLLMSMIRSRAGDAGQRPTGRPEAGS
;
A
#
# COMPACT_ATOMS: atom_id res chain seq x y z
N MET A 1 -38.65 22.96 7.24
CA MET A 1 -37.50 22.43 8.00
C MET A 1 -36.60 21.74 6.99
N ILE A 2 -35.55 22.43 6.55
CA ILE A 2 -34.58 21.87 5.60
C ILE A 2 -33.62 21.08 6.47
N ASN A 3 -33.71 19.73 6.42
CA ASN A 3 -32.66 18.89 6.93
C ASN A 3 -31.42 19.17 6.05
N SER A 4 -30.50 20.00 6.53
CA SER A 4 -29.17 20.08 6.03
C SER A 4 -28.52 18.70 6.28
N SER A 5 -28.50 17.84 5.28
CA SER A 5 -27.59 16.70 5.30
C SER A 5 -26.19 17.29 5.37
N ALA A 6 -25.55 17.25 6.54
CA ALA A 6 -24.15 17.63 6.65
C ALA A 6 -23.40 16.82 5.58
N SER A 7 -22.68 17.50 4.68
CA SER A 7 -21.85 16.80 3.71
C SER A 7 -20.82 15.99 4.50
N LEU A 8 -20.63 14.73 4.12
CA LEU A 8 -19.59 13.87 4.71
C LEU A 8 -18.24 14.58 4.60
N ASP A 9 -17.43 14.51 5.64
CA ASP A 9 -16.03 14.93 5.54
C ASP A 9 -15.24 13.97 4.63
N ASP A 10 -14.01 14.31 4.30
CA ASP A 10 -13.23 13.51 3.36
C ASP A 10 -12.84 12.14 3.92
N ALA A 11 -12.67 12.01 5.23
CA ALA A 11 -12.38 10.74 5.87
C ALA A 11 -13.61 9.80 5.78
N GLU A 12 -14.81 10.32 6.00
CA GLU A 12 -16.05 9.54 5.85
C GLU A 12 -16.29 9.14 4.38
N VAL A 13 -15.95 10.01 3.42
CA VAL A 13 -16.00 9.65 2.00
C VAL A 13 -14.99 8.53 1.68
N ALA A 14 -13.74 8.63 2.16
CA ALA A 14 -12.74 7.59 1.97
C ALA A 14 -13.18 6.25 2.57
N ILE A 15 -13.73 6.26 3.80
CA ILE A 15 -14.24 5.06 4.47
C ILE A 15 -15.40 4.44 3.70
N ALA A 16 -16.37 5.26 3.29
CA ALA A 16 -17.55 4.78 2.57
C ALA A 16 -17.15 4.18 1.21
N ALA A 17 -16.24 4.84 0.50
CA ALA A 17 -15.73 4.37 -0.78
C ALA A 17 -14.95 3.06 -0.65
N ALA A 18 -14.01 2.98 0.32
CA ALA A 18 -13.24 1.77 0.56
C ALA A 18 -14.13 0.58 0.98
N ARG A 19 -15.16 0.83 1.80
CA ARG A 19 -16.16 -0.19 2.15
C ARG A 19 -16.95 -0.68 0.96
N ALA A 20 -17.43 0.22 0.10
CA ALA A 20 -18.18 -0.16 -1.08
C ALA A 20 -17.36 -1.08 -1.99
N GLY A 21 -16.06 -0.78 -2.19
CA GLY A 21 -15.16 -1.68 -2.91
C GLY A 21 -14.95 -3.01 -2.19
N ALA A 22 -14.70 -2.98 -0.87
CA ALA A 22 -14.48 -4.17 -0.06
C ALA A 22 -15.69 -5.11 -0.03
N ASP A 23 -16.90 -4.58 -0.01
CA ASP A 23 -18.13 -5.37 -0.10
C ASP A 23 -18.21 -6.12 -1.43
N VAL A 24 -17.90 -5.46 -2.56
CA VAL A 24 -17.84 -6.11 -3.88
C VAL A 24 -16.77 -7.20 -3.92
N VAL A 25 -15.56 -6.90 -3.42
CA VAL A 25 -14.45 -7.88 -3.37
C VAL A 25 -14.87 -9.11 -2.55
N ARG A 26 -15.48 -8.92 -1.39
CA ARG A 26 -15.95 -10.01 -0.53
C ARG A 26 -17.05 -10.82 -1.20
N ASP A 27 -18.04 -10.17 -1.80
CA ASP A 27 -19.21 -10.82 -2.40
C ASP A 27 -18.87 -11.64 -3.65
N MET A 28 -17.80 -11.25 -4.38
CA MET A 28 -17.31 -11.96 -5.56
C MET A 28 -16.21 -12.99 -5.24
N TYR A 29 -15.77 -13.09 -3.99
CA TYR A 29 -14.72 -14.04 -3.60
C TYR A 29 -15.11 -15.49 -3.83
N GLY A 30 -14.17 -16.28 -4.35
CA GLY A 30 -14.38 -17.70 -4.64
C GLY A 30 -15.19 -17.97 -5.89
N GLN A 31 -15.69 -16.96 -6.59
CA GLN A 31 -16.38 -17.13 -7.87
C GLN A 31 -15.37 -17.35 -9.01
N ARG A 32 -15.83 -17.93 -10.10
CA ARG A 32 -15.04 -18.06 -11.33
C ARG A 32 -15.05 -16.74 -12.08
N LEU A 33 -14.01 -15.92 -11.88
CA LEU A 33 -13.94 -14.59 -12.46
C LEU A 33 -13.25 -14.58 -13.82
N THR A 34 -13.74 -13.73 -14.71
CA THR A 34 -13.05 -13.39 -15.95
C THR A 34 -11.80 -12.57 -15.61
N ARG A 35 -10.68 -12.91 -16.25
CA ARG A 35 -9.43 -12.16 -16.15
C ARG A 35 -9.26 -11.29 -17.39
N VAL A 36 -8.79 -10.07 -17.17
CA VAL A 36 -8.40 -9.12 -18.20
C VAL A 36 -6.89 -8.95 -18.12
N ASP A 37 -6.17 -9.40 -19.13
CA ASP A 37 -4.72 -9.33 -19.19
C ASP A 37 -4.28 -7.87 -19.38
N LYS A 38 -3.39 -7.37 -18.52
CA LYS A 38 -2.75 -6.05 -18.59
C LYS A 38 -1.35 -6.11 -19.21
N GLY A 39 -0.84 -7.31 -19.51
CA GLY A 39 0.51 -7.55 -20.02
C GLY A 39 1.54 -7.77 -18.92
N ALA A 40 2.74 -8.25 -19.33
CA ALA A 40 3.87 -8.54 -18.42
C ALA A 40 3.55 -9.49 -17.24
N GLY A 41 2.48 -10.30 -17.35
CA GLY A 41 2.02 -11.21 -16.28
C GLY A 41 1.08 -10.57 -15.26
N ASP A 42 0.70 -9.32 -15.48
CA ASP A 42 -0.29 -8.60 -14.69
C ASP A 42 -1.69 -8.74 -15.30
N PHE A 43 -2.73 -8.75 -14.47
CA PHE A 43 -4.12 -8.88 -14.90
C PHE A 43 -5.07 -8.27 -13.86
N ALA A 44 -6.24 -7.83 -14.34
CA ALA A 44 -7.39 -7.53 -13.50
C ALA A 44 -8.37 -8.70 -13.52
N THR A 45 -9.19 -8.81 -12.48
CA THR A 45 -10.37 -9.66 -12.48
C THR A 45 -11.64 -8.81 -12.62
N ALA A 46 -12.78 -9.46 -12.85
CA ALA A 46 -14.06 -8.76 -12.81
C ALA A 46 -14.33 -8.08 -11.45
N ALA A 47 -13.74 -8.61 -10.36
CA ALA A 47 -13.90 -8.01 -9.03
C ALA A 47 -13.17 -6.66 -8.91
N ASP A 48 -11.97 -6.53 -9.50
CA ASP A 48 -11.24 -5.25 -9.54
C ASP A 48 -12.09 -4.16 -10.23
N ILE A 49 -12.62 -4.49 -11.40
CA ILE A 49 -13.43 -3.56 -12.23
C ILE A 49 -14.73 -3.16 -11.52
N GLU A 50 -15.45 -4.12 -10.94
CA GLU A 50 -16.72 -3.83 -10.26
C GLU A 50 -16.49 -3.09 -8.93
N ALA A 51 -15.42 -3.42 -8.20
CA ALA A 51 -15.04 -2.70 -6.99
C ALA A 51 -14.66 -1.25 -7.31
N GLU A 52 -13.88 -0.99 -8.37
CA GLU A 52 -13.56 0.38 -8.78
C GLU A 52 -14.82 1.17 -9.12
N LYS A 53 -15.78 0.58 -9.85
CA LYS A 53 -17.07 1.24 -10.15
C LYS A 53 -17.83 1.63 -8.88
N ALA A 54 -17.87 0.74 -7.88
CA ALA A 54 -18.55 1.01 -6.61
C ALA A 54 -17.87 2.16 -5.84
N ILE A 55 -16.54 2.17 -5.79
CA ILE A 55 -15.74 3.22 -5.18
C ILE A 55 -15.99 4.57 -5.86
N LEU A 56 -15.90 4.60 -7.20
CA LEU A 56 -16.12 5.79 -8.01
C LEU A 56 -17.52 6.36 -7.83
N HIS A 57 -18.53 5.50 -7.71
CA HIS A 57 -19.89 5.95 -7.46
C HIS A 57 -20.01 6.73 -6.15
N VAL A 58 -19.39 6.25 -5.08
CA VAL A 58 -19.38 6.93 -3.77
C VAL A 58 -18.66 8.27 -3.85
N ILE A 59 -17.43 8.27 -4.42
CA ILE A 59 -16.63 9.49 -4.52
C ILE A 59 -17.37 10.55 -5.35
N ARG A 60 -17.87 10.21 -6.53
CA ARG A 60 -18.58 11.14 -7.41
C ARG A 60 -19.88 11.68 -6.82
N SER A 61 -20.58 10.87 -6.07
CA SER A 61 -21.81 11.31 -5.38
C SER A 61 -21.52 12.34 -4.30
N ALA A 62 -20.39 12.20 -3.58
CA ALA A 62 -20.01 13.11 -2.50
C ALA A 62 -19.13 14.28 -2.98
N ARG A 63 -18.35 14.10 -4.02
CA ARG A 63 -17.31 15.02 -4.53
C ARG A 63 -17.33 15.06 -6.08
N PRO A 64 -18.38 15.57 -6.70
CA PRO A 64 -18.54 15.53 -8.17
C PRO A 64 -17.46 16.27 -8.96
N GLU A 65 -16.81 17.27 -8.34
CA GLU A 65 -15.78 18.09 -8.97
C GLU A 65 -14.35 17.53 -8.78
N ASP A 66 -14.17 16.53 -7.89
CA ASP A 66 -12.86 15.97 -7.64
C ASP A 66 -12.44 15.02 -8.80
N ALA A 67 -11.15 15.02 -9.15
CA ALA A 67 -10.60 14.04 -10.06
C ALA A 67 -10.32 12.70 -9.34
N VAL A 68 -10.29 11.63 -10.11
CA VAL A 68 -9.91 10.30 -9.61
C VAL A 68 -8.88 9.68 -10.55
N LEU A 69 -7.82 9.12 -10.00
CA LEU A 69 -6.91 8.22 -10.67
C LEU A 69 -7.16 6.80 -10.13
N GLY A 70 -7.82 5.99 -10.92
CA GLY A 70 -8.06 4.56 -10.63
C GLY A 70 -7.02 3.67 -11.26
N GLU A 71 -6.79 2.52 -10.67
CA GLU A 71 -5.88 1.50 -11.22
C GLU A 71 -6.42 0.94 -12.55
N GLU A 72 -7.73 0.67 -12.61
CA GLU A 72 -8.37 0.02 -13.75
C GLU A 72 -8.86 1.03 -14.80
N GLY A 73 -9.48 2.11 -14.34
CA GLY A 73 -10.09 3.12 -15.22
C GLY A 73 -9.18 4.31 -15.54
N GLY A 74 -7.98 4.38 -14.96
CA GLY A 74 -7.03 5.47 -15.17
C GLY A 74 -7.55 6.83 -14.67
N GLN A 75 -7.05 7.91 -15.29
CA GLN A 75 -7.43 9.29 -14.93
C GLN A 75 -8.86 9.61 -15.35
N GLN A 76 -9.66 10.09 -14.42
CA GLN A 76 -11.04 10.53 -14.62
C GLN A 76 -11.23 11.91 -14.00
N GLY A 77 -11.98 12.79 -14.66
CA GLY A 77 -12.07 14.20 -14.31
C GLY A 77 -10.88 14.99 -14.84
N ALA A 78 -10.77 16.28 -14.46
CA ALA A 78 -9.69 17.13 -14.92
C ALA A 78 -8.35 16.70 -14.31
N ALA A 79 -7.32 16.48 -15.12
CA ALA A 79 -6.01 16.07 -14.66
C ALA A 79 -5.36 17.10 -13.71
N GLU A 80 -5.73 18.37 -13.86
CA GLU A 80 -5.25 19.51 -13.07
C GLU A 80 -6.24 19.90 -11.96
N ALA A 81 -7.20 19.02 -11.61
CA ALA A 81 -8.10 19.30 -10.50
C ALA A 81 -7.31 19.54 -9.21
N ALA A 82 -7.74 20.52 -8.43
CA ALA A 82 -7.11 20.85 -7.15
C ALA A 82 -7.17 19.68 -6.13
N ARG A 83 -8.09 18.75 -6.35
CA ARG A 83 -8.32 17.58 -5.50
C ARG A 83 -8.35 16.33 -6.38
N GLN A 84 -7.59 15.32 -5.98
CA GLN A 84 -7.50 14.05 -6.71
C GLN A 84 -7.53 12.87 -5.73
N TRP A 85 -8.42 11.94 -5.99
CA TRP A 85 -8.48 10.64 -5.31
C TRP A 85 -7.61 9.62 -6.05
N LEU A 86 -6.89 8.81 -5.30
CA LEU A 86 -6.09 7.68 -5.78
C LEU A 86 -6.78 6.40 -5.30
N VAL A 87 -7.10 5.51 -6.24
CA VAL A 87 -7.93 4.33 -5.97
C VAL A 87 -7.25 3.08 -6.50
N ASP A 88 -7.04 2.11 -5.62
CA ASP A 88 -6.71 0.73 -5.97
C ASP A 88 -7.84 -0.17 -5.41
N PRO A 89 -8.68 -0.71 -6.30
CA PRO A 89 -9.90 -1.42 -5.90
C PRO A 89 -9.63 -2.78 -5.27
N LEU A 90 -8.48 -3.41 -5.60
CA LEU A 90 -8.11 -4.74 -5.11
C LEU A 90 -6.60 -4.94 -5.12
N CYS A 91 -5.90 -4.41 -4.13
CA CYS A 91 -4.46 -4.66 -3.97
C CYS A 91 -4.19 -6.10 -3.55
N GLY A 92 -3.49 -6.83 -4.42
CA GLY A 92 -3.24 -8.26 -4.24
C GLY A 92 -4.12 -9.12 -5.14
N THR A 93 -4.39 -8.69 -6.37
CA THR A 93 -5.21 -9.41 -7.36
C THR A 93 -4.76 -10.86 -7.58
N LEU A 94 -3.43 -11.11 -7.57
CA LEU A 94 -2.90 -12.47 -7.68
C LEU A 94 -3.27 -13.33 -6.48
N ASN A 95 -3.21 -12.80 -5.24
CA ASN A 95 -3.68 -13.47 -4.03
C ASN A 95 -5.15 -13.83 -4.15
N TYR A 96 -5.97 -12.87 -4.53
CA TYR A 96 -7.39 -13.04 -4.72
C TYR A 96 -7.73 -14.14 -5.72
N ALA A 97 -7.05 -14.13 -6.87
CA ALA A 97 -7.28 -15.09 -7.96
C ALA A 97 -6.93 -16.55 -7.60
N VAL A 98 -6.09 -16.77 -6.59
CA VAL A 98 -5.73 -18.08 -6.10
C VAL A 98 -6.42 -18.46 -4.78
N GLY A 99 -7.40 -17.65 -4.35
CA GLY A 99 -8.18 -17.91 -3.15
C GLY A 99 -7.48 -17.54 -1.84
N ASN A 100 -6.50 -16.63 -1.88
CA ASN A 100 -5.87 -16.08 -0.69
C ASN A 100 -6.56 -14.76 -0.32
N MET A 101 -6.91 -14.60 0.97
CA MET A 101 -7.64 -13.44 1.50
C MET A 101 -6.74 -12.23 1.83
N LEU A 102 -5.45 -12.29 1.53
CA LEU A 102 -4.51 -11.18 1.79
C LEU A 102 -4.61 -10.11 0.71
N VAL A 103 -5.68 -9.33 0.75
CA VAL A 103 -5.99 -8.26 -0.20
C VAL A 103 -6.49 -7.03 0.54
N ALA A 104 -6.39 -5.87 -0.11
CA ALA A 104 -6.85 -4.59 0.42
C ALA A 104 -7.60 -3.79 -0.62
N VAL A 105 -8.48 -2.89 -0.18
CA VAL A 105 -9.05 -1.82 -0.99
C VAL A 105 -8.47 -0.50 -0.50
N ASN A 106 -7.84 0.26 -1.40
CA ASN A 106 -7.16 1.50 -1.08
C ASN A 106 -7.85 2.71 -1.71
N VAL A 107 -8.16 3.70 -0.91
CA VAL A 107 -8.73 4.99 -1.34
C VAL A 107 -8.01 6.10 -0.62
N ALA A 108 -7.42 7.04 -1.34
CA ALA A 108 -6.73 8.19 -0.75
C ALA A 108 -7.06 9.48 -1.50
N LEU A 109 -7.39 10.53 -0.78
CA LEU A 109 -7.30 11.89 -1.28
C LEU A 109 -5.83 12.32 -1.22
N ARG A 110 -5.29 12.82 -2.32
CA ARG A 110 -3.90 13.29 -2.36
C ARG A 110 -3.65 14.33 -1.26
N ASP A 111 -2.63 14.11 -0.44
CA ASP A 111 -2.24 14.95 0.69
C ASP A 111 -3.35 15.17 1.75
N GLY A 112 -4.26 14.21 1.88
CA GLY A 112 -5.41 14.32 2.78
C GLY A 112 -5.85 13.00 3.40
N ALA A 113 -7.17 12.85 3.50
CA ALA A 113 -7.82 11.68 4.07
C ALA A 113 -7.56 10.41 3.25
N ALA A 114 -7.50 9.27 3.92
CA ALA A 114 -7.31 7.99 3.26
C ALA A 114 -7.97 6.83 4.04
N ALA A 115 -8.27 5.75 3.33
CA ALA A 115 -8.77 4.51 3.91
C ALA A 115 -8.17 3.29 3.23
N VAL A 116 -7.85 2.27 4.03
CA VAL A 116 -7.48 0.92 3.61
C VAL A 116 -8.48 -0.05 4.23
N ALA A 117 -9.30 -0.70 3.43
CA ALA A 117 -10.27 -1.67 3.91
C ALA A 117 -9.76 -3.10 3.71
N ASP A 118 -9.94 -3.94 4.73
CA ASP A 118 -9.81 -5.39 4.65
C ASP A 118 -11.20 -5.98 4.36
N PRO A 119 -11.42 -6.55 3.16
CA PRO A 119 -12.72 -7.10 2.79
C PRO A 119 -13.20 -8.24 3.66
N PHE A 120 -12.28 -8.97 4.30
CA PHE A 120 -12.61 -10.21 5.01
C PHE A 120 -12.73 -10.03 6.53
N SER A 121 -11.91 -9.16 7.13
CA SER A 121 -12.07 -8.82 8.56
C SER A 121 -13.16 -7.77 8.79
N GLY A 122 -13.49 -6.96 7.77
CA GLY A 122 -14.39 -5.81 7.90
C GLY A 122 -13.74 -4.59 8.59
N GLU A 123 -12.44 -4.67 8.91
CA GLU A 123 -11.68 -3.53 9.44
C GLU A 123 -11.46 -2.49 8.32
N VAL A 124 -11.69 -1.22 8.62
CA VAL A 124 -11.30 -0.09 7.77
C VAL A 124 -10.32 0.78 8.54
N PHE A 125 -9.07 0.74 8.13
CA PHE A 125 -8.01 1.62 8.64
C PHE A 125 -8.10 2.94 7.91
N PHE A 126 -8.16 4.05 8.61
CA PHE A 126 -8.37 5.36 7.98
C PHE A 126 -7.64 6.49 8.69
N THR A 127 -7.49 7.59 7.98
CA THR A 127 -6.96 8.85 8.49
C THR A 127 -7.74 10.03 7.94
N ASP A 128 -7.85 11.06 8.75
CA ASP A 128 -8.30 12.40 8.39
C ASP A 128 -7.16 13.31 7.88
N GLY A 129 -5.93 12.76 7.80
CA GLY A 129 -4.67 13.45 7.49
C GLY A 129 -3.84 13.75 8.73
N GLU A 130 -4.43 13.73 9.94
CA GLU A 130 -3.76 14.04 11.21
C GLU A 130 -3.64 12.85 12.13
N THR A 131 -4.68 12.01 12.18
CA THR A 131 -4.74 10.86 13.10
C THR A 131 -5.11 9.58 12.35
N ALA A 132 -4.49 8.46 12.74
CA ALA A 132 -4.84 7.15 12.20
C ALA A 132 -5.74 6.38 13.17
N ARG A 133 -6.79 5.78 12.62
CA ARG A 133 -7.80 4.99 13.36
C ARG A 133 -8.16 3.74 12.58
N VAL A 134 -8.77 2.79 13.26
CA VAL A 134 -9.48 1.66 12.63
C VAL A 134 -10.95 1.72 13.02
N ARG A 135 -11.81 1.53 12.04
CA ARG A 135 -13.26 1.34 12.22
C ARG A 135 -13.61 -0.12 12.09
N HIS A 136 -14.21 -0.68 13.13
CA HIS A 136 -14.72 -2.05 13.14
C HIS A 136 -16.03 -2.07 13.96
N ASP A 137 -17.05 -2.73 13.46
CA ASP A 137 -18.40 -2.81 14.09
C ASP A 137 -18.97 -1.45 14.54
N GLY A 138 -18.71 -0.41 13.74
CA GLY A 138 -19.20 0.95 13.99
C GLY A 138 -18.41 1.72 15.05
N ALA A 139 -17.36 1.15 15.64
CA ALA A 139 -16.49 1.81 16.61
C ALA A 139 -15.16 2.23 15.97
N ASP A 140 -14.69 3.43 16.33
CA ASP A 140 -13.41 3.97 15.90
C ASP A 140 -12.39 3.89 17.03
N VAL A 141 -11.28 3.20 16.76
CA VAL A 141 -10.18 3.04 17.73
C VAL A 141 -8.92 3.70 17.16
N ARG A 142 -8.28 4.57 17.94
CA ARG A 142 -7.01 5.17 17.56
C ARG A 142 -5.93 4.11 17.49
N LEU A 143 -5.11 4.19 16.45
CA LEU A 143 -4.01 3.28 16.21
C LEU A 143 -2.70 3.80 16.83
N ALA A 144 -1.85 2.88 17.26
CA ALA A 144 -0.55 3.18 17.86
C ALA A 144 0.48 2.16 17.34
N PRO A 145 1.38 2.56 16.45
CA PRO A 145 2.45 1.68 15.96
C PRO A 145 3.40 1.26 17.08
N THR A 146 3.91 0.05 16.98
CA THR A 146 4.94 -0.49 17.90
C THR A 146 5.83 -1.51 17.21
N SER A 147 7.11 -1.51 17.55
CA SER A 147 8.09 -2.49 17.06
C SER A 147 8.20 -3.75 17.94
N ALA A 148 7.40 -3.86 19.00
CA ALA A 148 7.49 -4.96 19.97
C ALA A 148 7.31 -6.36 19.34
N THR A 149 6.55 -6.46 18.23
CA THR A 149 6.32 -7.73 17.54
C THR A 149 7.56 -8.26 16.80
N GLN A 150 8.51 -7.40 16.45
CA GLN A 150 9.67 -7.69 15.58
C GLN A 150 9.29 -8.26 14.20
N LEU A 151 8.01 -8.33 13.87
CA LEU A 151 7.54 -8.80 12.55
C LEU A 151 7.80 -7.73 11.49
N VAL A 152 8.50 -8.10 10.42
CA VAL A 152 8.76 -7.22 9.27
C VAL A 152 8.20 -7.88 8.02
N ASP A 153 7.32 -7.18 7.35
CA ASP A 153 6.78 -7.62 6.07
C ASP A 153 7.68 -7.11 4.94
N VAL A 154 8.03 -8.01 4.01
CA VAL A 154 8.84 -7.73 2.82
C VAL A 154 7.97 -8.04 1.60
N ASN A 155 7.75 -7.05 0.76
CA ASN A 155 7.05 -7.22 -0.51
C ASN A 155 8.04 -7.37 -1.65
N LEU A 156 7.85 -8.40 -2.47
CA LEU A 156 8.70 -8.75 -3.60
C LEU A 156 7.98 -8.66 -4.95
N ASP A 157 6.75 -8.13 -4.96
CA ASP A 157 5.95 -8.03 -6.18
C ASP A 157 6.47 -6.98 -7.18
N PRO A 158 6.21 -7.19 -8.47
CA PRO A 158 6.41 -6.16 -9.48
C PRO A 158 5.58 -4.87 -9.17
N PRO A 159 5.98 -3.74 -9.72
CA PRO A 159 7.09 -3.58 -10.65
C PRO A 159 8.44 -3.61 -9.94
N PHE A 160 9.31 -4.53 -10.38
CA PHE A 160 10.70 -4.53 -9.92
C PHE A 160 11.43 -3.32 -10.50
N PRO A 161 12.28 -2.66 -9.71
CA PRO A 161 13.03 -1.53 -10.21
C PRO A 161 14.03 -1.97 -11.29
N SER A 162 14.23 -1.13 -12.26
CA SER A 162 15.05 -1.37 -13.45
C SER A 162 16.55 -1.37 -13.22
N ALA A 163 17.06 -1.42 -12.04
CA ALA A 163 18.44 -1.63 -11.62
C ALA A 163 18.70 -1.04 -10.22
N PRO A 164 18.11 -1.55 -9.19
CA PRO A 164 18.40 -1.07 -7.86
C PRO A 164 19.73 -1.62 -7.38
N GLY A 165 20.48 -0.79 -6.71
CA GLY A 165 21.63 -1.24 -5.96
C GLY A 165 21.28 -2.14 -4.77
N PHE A 166 19.99 -2.22 -4.45
CA PHE A 166 19.43 -3.05 -3.39
C PHE A 166 18.07 -3.63 -3.85
N ARG A 167 17.84 -4.90 -3.53
CA ARG A 167 16.57 -5.57 -3.68
C ARG A 167 16.04 -5.96 -2.31
N ALA A 168 14.73 -5.81 -2.09
CA ALA A 168 14.11 -6.16 -0.80
C ALA A 168 14.36 -7.64 -0.43
N VAL A 169 14.45 -8.53 -1.42
CA VAL A 169 14.82 -9.95 -1.23
C VAL A 169 16.19 -10.12 -0.58
N ASP A 170 17.12 -9.18 -0.75
CA ASP A 170 18.49 -9.29 -0.20
C ASP A 170 18.50 -9.22 1.33
N LEU A 171 17.47 -8.59 1.95
CA LEU A 171 17.29 -8.60 3.40
C LEU A 171 17.09 -10.01 3.96
N LEU A 172 16.41 -10.89 3.23
CA LEU A 172 16.13 -12.26 3.69
C LEU A 172 17.40 -13.11 3.81
N ALA A 173 18.48 -12.73 3.09
CA ALA A 173 19.80 -13.36 3.18
C ALA A 173 20.76 -12.63 4.14
N HIS A 174 20.33 -11.53 4.77
CA HIS A 174 21.16 -10.79 5.72
C HIS A 174 21.05 -11.39 7.12
N ALA A 175 22.12 -11.98 7.66
CA ALA A 175 22.10 -12.67 8.97
C ALA A 175 21.53 -11.80 10.10
N GLY A 176 22.02 -10.58 10.27
CA GLY A 176 21.54 -9.68 11.30
C GLY A 176 20.04 -9.30 11.14
N PHE A 177 19.51 -9.34 9.92
CA PHE A 177 18.09 -9.11 9.71
C PHE A 177 17.24 -10.27 10.24
N VAL A 178 17.57 -11.51 9.88
CA VAL A 178 16.82 -12.69 10.35
C VAL A 178 17.03 -13.02 11.82
N GLU A 179 18.16 -12.60 12.40
CA GLU A 179 18.40 -12.71 13.84
C GLU A 179 17.56 -11.70 14.64
N ARG A 180 17.46 -10.47 14.14
CA ARG A 180 16.79 -9.37 14.85
C ARG A 180 15.29 -9.35 14.63
N PHE A 181 14.85 -9.67 13.41
CA PHE A 181 13.46 -9.56 12.98
C PHE A 181 12.85 -10.93 12.65
N ARG A 182 11.54 -10.94 12.52
CA ARG A 182 10.75 -12.10 12.10
C ARG A 182 10.14 -11.80 10.74
N PRO A 183 10.90 -11.99 9.64
CA PRO A 183 10.44 -11.60 8.30
C PRO A 183 9.25 -12.44 7.83
N ARG A 184 8.38 -11.79 7.08
CA ARG A 184 7.29 -12.38 6.31
C ARG A 184 7.34 -11.83 4.90
N VAL A 185 7.15 -12.67 3.90
CA VAL A 185 6.96 -12.22 2.52
C VAL A 185 5.46 -12.13 2.29
N VAL A 186 4.99 -10.93 1.96
CA VAL A 186 3.57 -10.65 1.76
C VAL A 186 3.38 -9.75 0.54
N SER A 187 2.27 -9.96 -0.15
CA SER A 187 1.87 -9.27 -1.37
C SER A 187 0.52 -8.61 -1.14
N THR A 188 0.50 -7.61 -0.28
CA THR A 188 -0.68 -6.79 0.00
C THR A 188 -0.31 -5.51 0.71
N THR A 189 -0.98 -4.42 0.41
CA THR A 189 -0.81 -3.13 1.10
C THR A 189 -1.48 -3.07 2.48
N LEU A 190 -2.28 -4.08 2.87
CA LEU A 190 -2.69 -4.27 4.27
C LEU A 190 -1.50 -4.30 5.24
N ALA A 191 -0.32 -4.72 4.76
CA ALA A 191 0.90 -4.74 5.54
C ALA A 191 1.25 -3.36 6.13
N LEU A 192 0.97 -2.26 5.40
CA LEU A 192 1.15 -0.90 5.91
C LEU A 192 0.16 -0.58 7.04
N ALA A 193 -1.11 -0.93 6.87
CA ALA A 193 -2.12 -0.77 7.91
C ALA A 193 -1.78 -1.60 9.17
N TRP A 194 -1.17 -2.77 9.00
CA TRP A 194 -0.70 -3.59 10.12
C TRP A 194 0.48 -2.99 10.88
N VAL A 195 1.37 -2.22 10.22
CA VAL A 195 2.40 -1.45 10.94
C VAL A 195 1.73 -0.41 11.83
N VAL A 196 0.79 0.34 11.29
CA VAL A 196 0.04 1.37 12.04
C VAL A 196 -0.74 0.76 13.21
N ALA A 197 -1.30 -0.43 13.03
CA ALA A 197 -2.03 -1.16 14.07
C ALA A 197 -1.12 -1.86 15.11
N GLY A 198 0.21 -1.72 15.01
CA GLY A 198 1.15 -2.39 15.91
C GLY A 198 1.25 -3.90 15.71
N LYS A 199 0.65 -4.44 14.65
CA LYS A 199 0.73 -5.87 14.28
C LYS A 199 2.05 -6.21 13.57
N ARG A 200 2.78 -5.20 13.08
CA ARG A 200 4.10 -5.28 12.41
C ARG A 200 5.02 -4.19 12.92
N ALA A 201 6.32 -4.49 12.99
CA ALA A 201 7.34 -3.51 13.33
C ALA A 201 7.73 -2.64 12.14
N ALA A 202 7.67 -3.22 10.92
CA ALA A 202 8.04 -2.52 9.71
C ALA A 202 7.52 -3.22 8.44
N TYR A 203 7.59 -2.48 7.33
CA TYR A 203 7.33 -2.94 5.97
C TYR A 203 8.46 -2.44 5.04
N VAL A 204 8.88 -3.29 4.11
CA VAL A 204 9.92 -2.96 3.13
C VAL A 204 9.51 -3.46 1.74
N THR A 205 9.62 -2.60 0.75
CA THR A 205 9.55 -2.98 -0.67
C THR A 205 10.57 -2.19 -1.48
N ASP A 206 11.19 -2.85 -2.46
CA ASP A 206 11.93 -2.16 -3.50
C ASP A 206 10.97 -1.74 -4.62
N GLY A 207 11.31 -0.74 -5.37
CA GLY A 207 10.46 -0.23 -6.43
C GLY A 207 10.94 1.11 -6.96
N GLY A 208 10.13 1.70 -7.84
CA GLY A 208 10.34 3.03 -8.36
C GLY A 208 9.89 4.13 -7.39
N ASP A 209 9.59 5.29 -7.94
CA ASP A 209 8.91 6.36 -7.22
C ASP A 209 7.46 5.95 -6.91
N LEU A 210 7.07 6.02 -5.65
CA LEU A 210 5.75 5.65 -5.16
C LEU A 210 4.88 6.87 -4.79
N SER A 211 5.34 8.09 -5.08
CA SER A 211 4.66 9.35 -4.69
C SER A 211 3.25 9.52 -5.28
N GLY A 212 3.00 8.91 -6.43
CA GLY A 212 1.69 8.93 -7.10
C GLY A 212 1.04 7.55 -7.23
N SER A 213 1.54 6.57 -6.49
CA SER A 213 1.07 5.19 -6.60
C SER A 213 -0.33 5.03 -6.00
N VAL A 214 -1.30 4.58 -6.80
CA VAL A 214 -2.63 4.23 -6.33
C VAL A 214 -2.59 3.14 -5.26
N HIS A 215 -1.62 2.21 -5.35
CA HIS A 215 -1.47 1.09 -4.41
C HIS A 215 -1.00 1.55 -3.02
N PHE A 216 -0.07 2.52 -2.96
CA PHE A 216 0.63 2.86 -1.71
C PHE A 216 0.14 4.14 -1.04
N ALA A 217 -0.57 5.02 -1.76
CA ALA A 217 -0.95 6.34 -1.26
C ALA A 217 -1.72 6.27 0.06
N ALA A 218 -2.73 5.38 0.15
CA ALA A 218 -3.54 5.25 1.36
C ALA A 218 -2.71 4.72 2.55
N GLY A 219 -1.90 3.69 2.34
CA GLY A 219 -1.04 3.14 3.38
C GLY A 219 0.03 4.12 3.85
N ILE A 220 0.64 4.89 2.93
CA ILE A 220 1.62 5.94 3.28
C ILE A 220 0.98 7.05 4.11
N ALA A 221 -0.22 7.51 3.72
CA ALA A 221 -0.96 8.53 4.47
C ALA A 221 -1.28 8.06 5.90
N LEU A 222 -1.76 6.82 6.06
CA LEU A 222 -1.99 6.20 7.36
C LEU A 222 -0.72 6.16 8.22
N CYS A 223 0.39 5.70 7.65
CA CYS A 223 1.66 5.57 8.36
C CYS A 223 2.17 6.93 8.84
N ARG A 224 2.08 7.98 8.00
CA ARG A 224 2.47 9.34 8.38
C ARG A 224 1.59 9.88 9.50
N ALA A 225 0.27 9.75 9.40
CA ALA A 225 -0.68 10.21 10.41
C ALA A 225 -0.53 9.47 11.75
N ALA A 226 -0.03 8.23 11.74
CA ALA A 226 0.25 7.45 12.94
C ALA A 226 1.63 7.77 13.57
N GLY A 227 2.47 8.57 12.91
CA GLY A 227 3.82 8.89 13.37
C GLY A 227 4.87 7.81 13.07
N CYS A 228 4.61 6.90 12.14
CA CYS A 228 5.62 5.99 11.61
C CYS A 228 6.71 6.75 10.85
N VAL A 229 7.92 6.19 10.81
CA VAL A 229 8.98 6.70 9.93
C VAL A 229 8.80 6.12 8.55
N VAL A 230 8.66 6.99 7.53
CA VAL A 230 8.38 6.64 6.14
C VAL A 230 9.42 7.25 5.22
N THR A 231 10.22 6.43 4.55
CA THR A 231 11.24 6.86 3.59
C THR A 231 11.33 5.90 2.40
N GLY A 232 12.06 6.29 1.37
CA GLY A 232 12.58 5.37 0.37
C GLY A 232 13.65 4.44 0.94
N ILE A 233 14.07 3.45 0.15
CA ILE A 233 15.17 2.53 0.48
C ILE A 233 16.54 3.21 0.54
N ASP A 234 16.66 4.40 -0.03
CA ASP A 234 17.83 5.29 0.03
C ASP A 234 17.80 6.21 1.27
N GLY A 235 16.68 6.26 2.00
CA GLY A 235 16.45 7.13 3.13
C GLY A 235 15.90 8.50 2.78
N ALA A 236 15.68 8.80 1.50
CA ALA A 236 15.07 10.05 1.08
C ALA A 236 13.55 10.06 1.35
N PRO A 237 12.93 11.23 1.53
CA PRO A 237 11.48 11.34 1.62
C PRO A 237 10.79 10.81 0.36
N ILE A 238 9.64 10.16 0.52
CA ILE A 238 8.81 9.76 -0.60
C ILE A 238 8.28 11.01 -1.31
N GLY A 239 8.48 11.07 -2.63
CA GLY A 239 8.09 12.22 -3.48
C GLY A 239 9.25 13.16 -3.85
N GLU A 240 10.44 12.99 -3.23
CA GLU A 240 11.61 13.84 -3.50
C GLU A 240 12.76 13.13 -4.23
N ALA A 241 12.58 11.93 -4.70
CA ALA A 241 13.53 11.03 -5.34
C ALA A 241 13.66 9.68 -4.59
N GLY A 242 12.96 9.50 -3.49
CA GLY A 242 12.93 8.24 -2.73
C GLY A 242 12.37 7.12 -3.59
N ARG A 243 13.12 6.03 -3.71
CA ARG A 243 12.71 4.82 -4.45
C ARG A 243 12.36 3.71 -3.48
N GLY A 244 11.36 2.89 -3.85
CA GLY A 244 10.85 1.87 -2.96
C GLY A 244 10.25 2.48 -1.70
N LEU A 245 10.06 1.68 -0.67
CA LEU A 245 9.43 2.10 0.57
C LEU A 245 10.00 1.35 1.76
N VAL A 246 10.39 2.09 2.79
CA VAL A 246 10.68 1.60 4.13
C VAL A 246 9.75 2.31 5.10
N VAL A 247 8.88 1.55 5.75
CA VAL A 247 8.02 2.04 6.83
C VAL A 247 8.40 1.32 8.11
N ALA A 248 8.62 2.06 9.18
CA ALA A 248 8.88 1.48 10.49
C ALA A 248 8.05 2.15 11.58
N ALA A 249 7.65 1.38 12.57
CA ALA A 249 6.85 1.85 13.69
C ALA A 249 7.57 2.91 14.55
N ASP A 250 8.92 2.91 14.52
CA ASP A 250 9.75 3.87 15.27
C ASP A 250 11.10 4.12 14.59
N ALA A 251 11.78 5.19 15.01
CA ALA A 251 13.06 5.62 14.45
C ALA A 251 14.20 4.61 14.69
N GLY A 252 14.18 3.88 15.78
CA GLY A 252 15.19 2.86 16.10
C GLY A 252 15.12 1.70 15.13
N THR A 253 13.92 1.18 14.89
CA THR A 253 13.65 0.11 13.91
C THR A 253 13.99 0.57 12.50
N HIS A 254 13.60 1.79 12.13
CA HIS A 254 13.95 2.38 10.84
C HIS A 254 15.47 2.46 10.64
N GLY A 255 16.19 3.02 11.62
CA GLY A 255 17.64 3.16 11.55
C GLY A 255 18.37 1.83 11.39
N LEU A 256 17.92 0.76 12.06
CA LEU A 256 18.44 -0.59 11.91
C LEU A 256 18.22 -1.13 10.49
N LEU A 257 17.01 -1.00 9.95
CA LEU A 257 16.69 -1.43 8.58
C LEU A 257 17.55 -0.69 7.56
N MET A 258 17.64 0.64 7.68
CA MET A 258 18.46 1.45 6.77
C MET A 258 19.95 1.10 6.82
N SER A 259 20.48 0.72 7.98
CA SER A 259 21.85 0.23 8.12
C SER A 259 22.06 -1.08 7.35
N MET A 260 21.12 -2.02 7.46
CA MET A 260 21.18 -3.31 6.78
C MET A 260 21.03 -3.16 5.25
N ILE A 261 20.14 -2.27 4.80
CA ILE A 261 19.95 -1.96 3.38
C ILE A 261 21.27 -1.39 2.78
N ARG A 262 21.89 -0.42 3.47
CA ARG A 262 23.16 0.19 3.01
C ARG A 262 24.31 -0.80 2.97
N SER A 263 24.42 -1.70 3.93
CA SER A 263 25.49 -2.72 3.93
C SER A 263 25.39 -3.65 2.71
N ARG A 264 24.18 -4.03 2.30
CA ARG A 264 23.95 -4.87 1.12
C ARG A 264 24.17 -4.13 -0.20
N ALA A 265 23.80 -2.86 -0.27
CA ALA A 265 24.08 -2.03 -1.44
C ALA A 265 25.59 -1.86 -1.70
N GLY A 266 26.40 -1.77 -0.63
CA GLY A 266 27.88 -1.74 -0.72
C GLY A 266 28.48 -3.04 -1.25
N ASP A 267 28.00 -4.19 -0.79
CA ASP A 267 28.46 -5.52 -1.23
C ASP A 267 28.11 -5.81 -2.70
N ALA A 268 26.98 -5.31 -3.20
CA ALA A 268 26.56 -5.50 -4.58
C ALA A 268 27.50 -4.78 -5.58
N GLY A 269 28.12 -3.65 -5.18
CA GLY A 269 29.09 -2.92 -5.98
C GLY A 269 30.45 -3.62 -6.12
N GLN A 270 30.71 -4.66 -5.30
CA GLN A 270 31.99 -5.41 -5.30
C GLN A 270 31.91 -6.79 -5.97
N ARG A 271 30.78 -7.19 -6.55
CA ARG A 271 30.70 -8.45 -7.29
C ARG A 271 31.58 -8.36 -8.55
N PRO A 272 32.62 -9.19 -8.72
CA PRO A 272 33.43 -9.17 -9.92
C PRO A 272 32.56 -9.57 -11.12
N THR A 273 32.58 -8.79 -12.17
CA THR A 273 32.01 -9.12 -13.47
C THR A 273 32.88 -10.23 -14.14
N GLY A 274 32.91 -11.41 -13.54
CA GLY A 274 33.53 -12.59 -14.10
C GLY A 274 32.65 -13.16 -15.20
N ARG A 275 32.88 -12.77 -16.44
CA ARG A 275 32.48 -13.54 -17.61
C ARG A 275 33.33 -14.82 -17.60
N PRO A 276 32.76 -16.03 -17.68
CA PRO A 276 33.54 -17.20 -18.00
C PRO A 276 33.96 -17.04 -19.46
N GLU A 277 35.29 -16.93 -19.71
CA GLU A 277 35.85 -17.11 -21.03
C GLU A 277 35.48 -18.51 -21.47
N ALA A 278 34.74 -18.63 -22.57
CA ALA A 278 34.53 -19.86 -23.28
C ALA A 278 35.88 -20.27 -23.88
N GLY A 279 36.55 -21.20 -23.25
CA GLY A 279 37.73 -21.88 -23.79
C GLY A 279 37.31 -22.76 -24.96
N SER A 280 38.03 -22.57 -26.04
CA SER A 280 38.06 -23.28 -27.31
C SER A 280 38.11 -24.81 -27.21
#